data_20b3bd1454f74e20d82f687b9fc4dd5d
#
_entry.id   20b3bd1454f74e20d82f687b9fc4dd5d
#
_cell.length_a   1.000
_cell.length_b   1.000
_cell.length_c   1.000
_cell.angle_alpha   90.00
_cell.angle_beta   90.00
_cell.angle_gamma   90.00
#
_symmetry.space_group_name_H-M   'P 1'
#
loop_
_entity.id
_entity.type
_entity.pdbx_description
1 polymer ?
#
loop_
_entity_poly.entity_id
_entity_poly.type
_entity_poly.pdbx_seq_one_letter_code
_entity_poly.pdbx_strand_id
1 'polypeptide(L)'
;MRYLLLTAALAMNMQAMVAQSSYQVKNSVTLRNEDCDLTKMSVILPVPVSNIYQDVVGLKESSGMVLDLDASNRYLRDIKTDGQPSSGESYTLSEEFSVTLYPVYIDMAQFTTLYPYDTESAIYKRYTADKGGYIDTSNPTIRSVSDRLWSESGGEILDYARLCYEYVAANFKYLYTDTGISPIATILSDGGGDCGNLASIFVNLMRAKKIPAKHIVTVRPDGSHHVWADFYLERYGWIPVDVNARLVDPRGNYFGYCRGDGIIMSEDICHEAEFLPGEKFEGVILQTFWYWYWYRNASGTVEAEHALRGRQTDRVSIPVIGETRYDGASLSWNLFPGATGYRAKVYEKATG
;
A
#
# COMPACT_ATOMS: atom_id res chain seq x y z
N MET A 1 -5.69 64.37 18.24
CA MET A 1 -4.86 63.45 17.45
C MET A 1 -4.91 62.08 18.13
N ARG A 2 -5.77 61.18 17.66
CA ARG A 2 -5.91 59.80 18.22
C ARG A 2 -5.20 58.87 17.26
N TYR A 3 -4.14 58.22 17.75
CA TYR A 3 -3.44 57.16 17.00
C TYR A 3 -4.25 55.87 17.09
N LEU A 4 -4.74 55.38 15.95
CA LEU A 4 -5.34 54.07 15.80
C LEU A 4 -4.16 53.08 15.59
N LEU A 5 -3.88 52.25 16.58
CA LEU A 5 -2.97 51.11 16.43
C LEU A 5 -3.76 49.99 15.72
N LEU A 6 -3.45 49.77 14.44
CA LEU A 6 -3.88 48.61 13.70
C LEU A 6 -2.93 47.45 14.05
N THR A 7 -3.35 46.57 14.94
CA THR A 7 -2.70 45.26 15.13
C THR A 7 -3.14 44.36 14.00
N ALA A 8 -2.33 44.24 12.97
CA ALA A 8 -2.48 43.19 11.97
C ALA A 8 -2.07 41.87 12.65
N ALA A 9 -3.06 41.06 12.99
CA ALA A 9 -2.85 39.66 13.36
C ALA A 9 -2.41 38.92 12.10
N LEU A 10 -1.10 38.66 11.99
CA LEU A 10 -0.55 37.74 11.00
C LEU A 10 -1.03 36.35 11.40
N ALA A 11 -2.10 35.86 10.80
CA ALA A 11 -2.46 34.45 10.84
C ALA A 11 -1.36 33.73 10.04
N MET A 12 -0.32 33.23 10.73
CA MET A 12 0.57 32.22 10.18
C MET A 12 -0.27 30.98 9.92
N ASN A 13 -0.73 30.79 8.70
CA ASN A 13 -1.12 29.47 8.24
C ASN A 13 0.15 28.61 8.29
N MET A 14 0.29 27.81 9.36
CA MET A 14 1.24 26.71 9.38
C MET A 14 0.76 25.69 8.35
N GLN A 15 1.15 25.87 7.09
CA GLN A 15 1.05 24.83 6.10
C GLN A 15 1.98 23.70 6.55
N ALA A 16 1.41 22.53 6.75
CA ALA A 16 2.17 21.34 7.09
C ALA A 16 3.21 21.12 5.96
N MET A 17 4.47 21.25 6.29
CA MET A 17 5.56 20.91 5.37
C MET A 17 5.64 19.39 5.30
N VAL A 18 5.43 18.84 4.13
CA VAL A 18 5.58 17.41 3.86
C VAL A 18 6.96 17.19 3.26
N ALA A 19 7.68 16.20 3.74
CA ALA A 19 9.07 15.97 3.35
C ALA A 19 9.16 14.81 2.36
N GLN A 20 9.72 15.06 1.19
CA GLN A 20 10.27 14.00 0.33
C GLN A 20 11.51 13.42 1.02
N SER A 21 11.64 12.10 1.01
CA SER A 21 12.79 11.42 1.61
C SER A 21 13.33 10.37 0.67
N SER A 22 14.66 10.33 0.54
CA SER A 22 15.34 9.32 -0.27
C SER A 22 16.17 8.40 0.61
N TYR A 23 16.19 7.13 0.27
CA TYR A 23 16.88 6.08 1.01
C TYR A 23 17.67 5.16 0.09
N GLN A 24 18.80 4.70 0.59
CA GLN A 24 19.44 3.49 0.11
C GLN A 24 18.94 2.33 0.98
N VAL A 25 18.35 1.33 0.35
CA VAL A 25 17.68 0.24 1.06
C VAL A 25 18.37 -1.08 0.76
N LYS A 26 18.52 -1.90 1.80
CA LYS A 26 18.81 -3.31 1.70
C LYS A 26 17.67 -4.10 2.31
N ASN A 27 17.11 -5.02 1.54
CA ASN A 27 16.07 -5.96 1.95
C ASN A 27 16.63 -7.36 1.82
N SER A 28 16.48 -8.20 2.85
CA SER A 28 17.08 -9.54 2.87
C SER A 28 16.28 -10.50 3.71
N VAL A 29 16.30 -11.76 3.32
CA VAL A 29 15.87 -12.89 4.15
C VAL A 29 17.02 -13.88 4.27
N THR A 30 17.30 -14.32 5.49
CA THR A 30 18.28 -15.36 5.81
C THR A 30 17.55 -16.58 6.29
N LEU A 31 17.73 -17.70 5.62
CA LEU A 31 17.27 -19.01 6.08
C LEU A 31 18.44 -19.74 6.71
N ARG A 32 18.29 -20.15 7.96
CA ARG A 32 19.25 -20.96 8.68
C ARG A 32 18.74 -22.39 8.79
N ASN A 33 19.50 -23.31 8.26
CA ASN A 33 19.23 -24.73 8.42
C ASN A 33 19.74 -25.19 9.77
N GLU A 34 18.83 -25.43 10.71
CA GLU A 34 19.22 -25.91 12.04
C GLU A 34 19.66 -27.37 12.01
N ASP A 35 18.83 -28.24 11.45
CA ASP A 35 19.07 -29.70 11.48
C ASP A 35 18.36 -30.45 10.33
N CYS A 36 17.99 -29.73 9.26
CA CYS A 36 17.27 -30.33 8.13
C CYS A 36 18.18 -31.01 7.13
N ASP A 37 17.71 -32.15 6.61
CA ASP A 37 18.21 -32.72 5.36
C ASP A 37 17.49 -32.09 4.19
N LEU A 38 17.95 -30.88 3.81
CA LEU A 38 17.33 -30.08 2.73
C LEU A 38 17.64 -30.67 1.37
N THR A 39 16.62 -30.98 0.60
CA THR A 39 16.77 -31.45 -0.78
C THR A 39 16.44 -30.40 -1.83
N LYS A 40 15.65 -29.38 -1.46
CA LYS A 40 15.24 -28.30 -2.35
C LYS A 40 14.69 -27.14 -1.53
N MET A 41 14.94 -25.92 -1.94
CA MET A 41 14.33 -24.72 -1.34
C MET A 41 14.05 -23.65 -2.38
N SER A 42 13.10 -22.81 -2.09
CA SER A 42 12.77 -21.58 -2.84
C SER A 42 12.51 -20.46 -1.87
N VAL A 43 13.03 -19.29 -2.20
CA VAL A 43 12.87 -18.08 -1.39
C VAL A 43 12.34 -16.97 -2.29
N ILE A 44 11.38 -16.21 -1.77
CA ILE A 44 10.75 -15.09 -2.46
C ILE A 44 10.85 -13.84 -1.58
N LEU A 45 11.26 -12.72 -2.20
CA LEU A 45 11.15 -11.37 -1.65
C LEU A 45 10.28 -10.51 -2.57
N PRO A 46 9.38 -9.66 -2.04
CA PRO A 46 8.69 -8.67 -2.85
C PRO A 46 9.69 -7.63 -3.34
N VAL A 47 9.54 -7.19 -4.58
CA VAL A 47 10.38 -6.16 -5.22
C VAL A 47 9.56 -4.90 -5.42
N PRO A 48 9.94 -3.76 -4.84
CA PRO A 48 9.17 -2.54 -4.97
C PRO A 48 9.18 -2.00 -6.40
N VAL A 49 8.06 -1.39 -6.80
CA VAL A 49 7.84 -0.80 -8.14
C VAL A 49 7.63 0.71 -8.01
N SER A 50 8.12 1.49 -8.98
CA SER A 50 7.84 2.93 -9.03
C SER A 50 6.37 3.19 -9.31
N ASN A 51 5.78 4.11 -8.55
CA ASN A 51 4.37 4.51 -8.67
C ASN A 51 4.18 5.98 -8.24
N ILE A 52 2.96 6.43 -7.97
CA ILE A 52 2.69 7.82 -7.54
C ILE A 52 3.31 8.17 -6.19
N TYR A 53 3.58 7.19 -5.35
CA TYR A 53 4.11 7.35 -3.99
C TYR A 53 5.62 7.24 -3.92
N GLN A 54 6.26 6.60 -4.91
CA GLN A 54 7.69 6.31 -4.84
C GLN A 54 8.35 6.18 -6.21
N ASP A 55 9.64 6.55 -6.27
CA ASP A 55 10.56 6.18 -7.34
C ASP A 55 11.56 5.15 -6.83
N VAL A 56 11.67 4.03 -7.53
CA VAL A 56 12.64 2.97 -7.24
C VAL A 56 13.63 2.87 -8.39
N VAL A 57 14.92 2.91 -8.08
CA VAL A 57 15.98 2.82 -9.07
C VAL A 57 17.15 1.99 -8.57
N GLY A 58 17.95 1.46 -9.49
CA GLY A 58 19.22 0.80 -9.17
C GLY A 58 19.07 -0.52 -8.43
N LEU A 59 18.01 -1.28 -8.73
CA LEU A 59 17.81 -2.62 -8.16
C LEU A 59 18.98 -3.54 -8.47
N LYS A 60 19.49 -4.20 -7.43
CA LYS A 60 20.55 -5.20 -7.48
C LYS A 60 20.17 -6.38 -6.59
N GLU A 61 20.17 -7.56 -7.15
CA GLU A 61 19.87 -8.80 -6.47
C GLU A 61 21.15 -9.56 -6.13
N SER A 62 21.16 -10.27 -5.01
CA SER A 62 22.30 -11.15 -4.65
C SER A 62 22.35 -12.40 -5.53
N SER A 63 21.19 -12.92 -5.88
CA SER A 63 20.99 -14.09 -6.75
C SER A 63 19.52 -14.17 -7.16
N GLY A 64 19.16 -15.16 -7.98
CA GLY A 64 17.79 -15.42 -8.35
C GLY A 64 17.32 -14.63 -9.58
N MET A 65 16.01 -14.50 -9.70
CA MET A 65 15.34 -13.86 -10.85
C MET A 65 14.18 -13.00 -10.39
N VAL A 66 14.12 -11.77 -10.88
CA VAL A 66 12.93 -10.90 -10.72
C VAL A 66 11.85 -11.35 -11.69
N LEU A 67 10.67 -11.55 -11.16
CA LEU A 67 9.48 -11.99 -11.89
C LEU A 67 8.35 -10.99 -11.71
N ASP A 68 7.67 -10.68 -12.79
CA ASP A 68 6.45 -9.88 -12.76
C ASP A 68 5.28 -10.78 -12.33
N LEU A 69 4.56 -10.36 -11.31
CA LEU A 69 3.30 -10.98 -10.91
C LEU A 69 2.15 -10.33 -11.69
N ASP A 70 2.24 -9.01 -11.81
CA ASP A 70 1.32 -8.14 -12.56
C ASP A 70 1.97 -6.77 -12.78
N ALA A 71 1.20 -5.79 -13.27
CA ALA A 71 1.72 -4.44 -13.56
C ALA A 71 2.23 -3.68 -12.32
N SER A 72 1.77 -4.04 -11.11
CA SER A 72 2.07 -3.34 -9.87
C SER A 72 2.90 -4.16 -8.88
N ASN A 73 3.07 -5.45 -9.13
CA ASN A 73 3.71 -6.35 -8.18
C ASN A 73 4.79 -7.19 -8.86
N ARG A 74 5.94 -7.23 -8.20
CA ARG A 74 7.11 -8.03 -8.58
C ARG A 74 7.64 -8.79 -7.40
N TYR A 75 8.35 -9.87 -7.68
CA TYR A 75 9.08 -10.60 -6.66
C TYR A 75 10.41 -11.13 -7.19
N LEU A 76 11.40 -11.13 -6.33
CA LEU A 76 12.67 -11.82 -6.52
C LEU A 76 12.52 -13.25 -6.04
N ARG A 77 12.82 -14.22 -6.89
CA ARG A 77 12.79 -15.65 -6.54
C ARG A 77 14.14 -16.28 -6.75
N ASP A 78 14.64 -16.99 -5.75
CA ASP A 78 15.77 -17.90 -5.91
C ASP A 78 15.40 -19.33 -5.53
N ILE A 79 15.84 -20.27 -6.33
CA ILE A 79 15.58 -21.70 -6.17
C ILE A 79 16.92 -22.42 -6.04
N LYS A 80 17.05 -23.22 -4.98
CA LYS A 80 18.18 -24.11 -4.76
C LYS A 80 17.72 -25.55 -4.87
N THR A 81 18.24 -26.24 -5.87
CA THR A 81 18.06 -27.68 -6.06
C THR A 81 19.33 -28.46 -5.71
N ASP A 82 20.47 -27.77 -5.80
CA ASP A 82 21.79 -28.23 -5.43
C ASP A 82 22.49 -27.11 -4.65
N GLY A 83 23.34 -27.45 -3.69
CA GLY A 83 24.07 -26.47 -2.90
C GLY A 83 23.19 -25.65 -1.94
N GLN A 84 22.09 -26.23 -1.44
CA GLN A 84 21.33 -25.71 -0.31
C GLN A 84 22.20 -25.76 0.95
N PRO A 85 21.90 -24.90 1.96
CA PRO A 85 22.70 -24.88 3.19
C PRO A 85 22.62 -26.22 3.90
N SER A 86 23.79 -26.73 4.28
CA SER A 86 23.89 -27.88 5.17
C SER A 86 23.43 -27.55 6.60
N SER A 87 23.23 -28.56 7.44
CA SER A 87 22.90 -28.32 8.86
C SER A 87 23.91 -27.36 9.52
N GLY A 88 23.42 -26.33 10.17
CA GLY A 88 24.19 -25.26 10.79
C GLY A 88 24.60 -24.12 9.84
N GLU A 89 24.38 -24.25 8.53
CA GLU A 89 24.68 -23.21 7.55
C GLU A 89 23.47 -22.33 7.27
N SER A 90 23.73 -21.17 6.67
CA SER A 90 22.70 -20.21 6.29
C SER A 90 22.76 -19.86 4.83
N TYR A 91 21.60 -19.54 4.25
CA TYR A 91 21.45 -18.96 2.92
C TYR A 91 20.75 -17.60 3.03
N THR A 92 21.27 -16.57 2.34
CA THR A 92 20.68 -15.24 2.32
C THR A 92 20.32 -14.83 0.90
N LEU A 93 19.05 -14.51 0.68
CA LEU A 93 18.58 -13.78 -0.50
C LEU A 93 18.42 -12.32 -0.15
N SER A 94 18.95 -11.43 -0.98
CA SER A 94 18.85 -9.98 -0.75
C SER A 94 18.71 -9.19 -2.04
N GLU A 95 18.14 -8.00 -1.89
CA GLU A 95 18.08 -6.95 -2.88
C GLU A 95 18.53 -5.62 -2.29
N GLU A 96 19.13 -4.77 -3.12
CA GLU A 96 19.51 -3.40 -2.77
C GLU A 96 18.97 -2.45 -3.83
N PHE A 97 18.42 -1.32 -3.39
CA PHE A 97 17.85 -0.30 -4.28
C PHE A 97 17.87 1.08 -3.64
N SER A 98 17.73 2.10 -4.48
CA SER A 98 17.44 3.45 -4.00
C SER A 98 15.95 3.73 -4.16
N VAL A 99 15.34 4.35 -3.15
CA VAL A 99 13.95 4.76 -3.20
C VAL A 99 13.81 6.22 -2.78
N THR A 100 12.99 6.96 -3.53
CA THR A 100 12.52 8.28 -3.13
C THR A 100 11.03 8.19 -2.84
N LEU A 101 10.64 8.53 -1.62
CA LEU A 101 9.26 8.49 -1.14
C LEU A 101 8.63 9.88 -1.29
N TYR A 102 7.40 9.90 -1.80
CA TYR A 102 6.63 11.12 -2.01
C TYR A 102 5.40 11.13 -1.12
N PRO A 103 5.18 12.20 -0.35
CA PRO A 103 3.87 12.42 0.24
C PRO A 103 2.87 12.74 -0.85
N VAL A 104 1.65 12.27 -0.69
CA VAL A 104 0.53 12.53 -1.60
C VAL A 104 -0.55 13.25 -0.83
N TYR A 105 -1.00 14.37 -1.37
CA TYR A 105 -2.17 15.10 -0.90
C TYR A 105 -3.11 15.37 -2.07
N ILE A 106 -4.35 14.96 -1.91
CA ILE A 106 -5.40 15.12 -2.92
C ILE A 106 -6.53 15.93 -2.30
N ASP A 107 -6.79 17.10 -2.87
CA ASP A 107 -7.94 17.89 -2.48
C ASP A 107 -9.22 17.31 -3.10
N MET A 108 -10.10 16.78 -2.26
CA MET A 108 -11.37 16.20 -2.72
C MET A 108 -12.30 17.20 -3.38
N ALA A 109 -12.18 18.49 -3.05
CA ALA A 109 -13.03 19.54 -3.63
C ALA A 109 -12.79 19.76 -5.14
N GLN A 110 -11.66 19.27 -5.68
CA GLN A 110 -11.38 19.34 -7.12
C GLN A 110 -12.27 18.40 -7.96
N PHE A 111 -12.86 17.36 -7.35
CA PHE A 111 -13.66 16.37 -8.08
C PHE A 111 -15.12 16.84 -8.24
N THR A 112 -15.32 17.84 -9.08
CA THR A 112 -16.64 18.41 -9.36
C THR A 112 -17.48 17.56 -10.32
N THR A 113 -16.86 16.64 -11.04
CA THR A 113 -17.51 15.71 -11.97
C THR A 113 -16.91 14.34 -11.82
N LEU A 114 -17.72 13.35 -11.50
CA LEU A 114 -17.30 11.95 -11.48
C LEU A 114 -17.70 11.27 -12.79
N TYR A 115 -16.85 10.37 -13.26
CA TYR A 115 -17.05 9.64 -14.51
C TYR A 115 -17.46 8.20 -14.21
N PRO A 116 -18.34 7.61 -15.04
CA PRO A 116 -18.66 6.18 -14.92
C PRO A 116 -17.41 5.35 -15.18
N TYR A 117 -17.30 4.23 -14.46
CA TYR A 117 -16.18 3.30 -14.65
C TYR A 117 -16.22 2.62 -16.02
N ASP A 118 -15.05 2.45 -16.62
CA ASP A 118 -14.85 1.50 -17.71
C ASP A 118 -14.83 0.09 -17.11
N THR A 119 -16.00 -0.60 -17.18
CA THR A 119 -16.17 -1.93 -16.60
C THR A 119 -15.37 -3.02 -17.31
N GLU A 120 -14.88 -2.75 -18.52
CA GLU A 120 -14.04 -3.65 -19.28
C GLU A 120 -12.54 -3.49 -18.94
N SER A 121 -12.16 -2.42 -18.27
CA SER A 121 -10.76 -2.17 -17.90
C SER A 121 -10.21 -3.23 -16.94
N ALA A 122 -8.91 -3.50 -17.04
CA ALA A 122 -8.21 -4.42 -16.15
C ALA A 122 -8.26 -3.93 -14.68
N ILE A 123 -8.21 -2.60 -14.45
CA ILE A 123 -8.33 -1.99 -13.13
C ILE A 123 -9.69 -2.34 -12.52
N TYR A 124 -10.78 -2.09 -13.24
CA TYR A 124 -12.11 -2.37 -12.73
C TYR A 124 -12.30 -3.85 -12.41
N LYS A 125 -12.03 -4.73 -13.38
CA LYS A 125 -12.19 -6.18 -13.22
C LYS A 125 -11.40 -6.73 -12.04
N ARG A 126 -10.15 -6.30 -11.90
CA ARG A 126 -9.25 -6.78 -10.84
C ARG A 126 -9.67 -6.27 -9.46
N TYR A 127 -9.87 -4.96 -9.33
CA TYR A 127 -10.02 -4.33 -8.04
C TYR A 127 -11.49 -4.18 -7.56
N THR A 128 -12.44 -4.79 -8.29
CA THR A 128 -13.81 -5.04 -7.83
C THR A 128 -14.11 -6.50 -7.58
N ALA A 129 -13.15 -7.39 -7.84
CA ALA A 129 -13.29 -8.83 -7.66
C ALA A 129 -13.15 -9.22 -6.19
N ASP A 130 -13.84 -10.28 -5.81
CA ASP A 130 -13.64 -10.95 -4.52
C ASP A 130 -12.28 -11.68 -4.48
N LYS A 131 -11.77 -11.91 -3.27
CA LYS A 131 -10.51 -12.61 -3.00
C LYS A 131 -10.71 -13.68 -1.92
N GLY A 132 -11.45 -14.71 -2.26
CA GLY A 132 -11.84 -15.75 -1.30
C GLY A 132 -12.56 -15.14 -0.08
N GLY A 133 -12.31 -15.66 1.11
CA GLY A 133 -12.91 -15.14 2.35
C GLY A 133 -12.29 -13.82 2.86
N TYR A 134 -11.23 -13.29 2.24
CA TYR A 134 -10.55 -12.07 2.66
C TYR A 134 -11.21 -10.82 2.11
N ILE A 135 -11.58 -10.84 0.85
CA ILE A 135 -12.47 -9.87 0.21
C ILE A 135 -13.69 -10.66 -0.25
N ASP A 136 -14.77 -10.50 0.48
CA ASP A 136 -16.06 -11.19 0.26
C ASP A 136 -17.19 -10.17 0.30
N THR A 137 -17.53 -9.67 -0.89
CA THR A 137 -18.61 -8.70 -1.05
C THR A 137 -20.00 -9.31 -0.86
N SER A 138 -20.08 -10.63 -0.75
CA SER A 138 -21.33 -11.36 -0.44
C SER A 138 -21.61 -11.49 1.06
N ASN A 139 -20.60 -11.19 1.91
CA ASN A 139 -20.76 -11.24 3.38
C ASN A 139 -21.95 -10.40 3.83
N PRO A 140 -22.90 -10.96 4.61
CA PRO A 140 -24.15 -10.27 4.96
C PRO A 140 -23.94 -8.95 5.69
N THR A 141 -22.94 -8.87 6.59
CA THR A 141 -22.63 -7.65 7.33
C THR A 141 -22.07 -6.59 6.39
N ILE A 142 -21.11 -6.95 5.53
CA ILE A 142 -20.54 -6.03 4.53
C ILE A 142 -21.65 -5.50 3.61
N ARG A 143 -22.51 -6.35 3.09
CA ARG A 143 -23.64 -5.93 2.24
C ARG A 143 -24.58 -4.96 2.96
N SER A 144 -25.03 -5.33 4.17
CA SER A 144 -25.96 -4.51 4.94
C SER A 144 -25.40 -3.12 5.25
N VAL A 145 -24.13 -3.06 5.69
CA VAL A 145 -23.45 -1.80 5.98
C VAL A 145 -23.25 -0.99 4.70
N SER A 146 -22.76 -1.63 3.64
CA SER A 146 -22.54 -1.00 2.35
C SER A 146 -23.84 -0.43 1.76
N ASP A 147 -24.96 -1.17 1.80
CA ASP A 147 -26.25 -0.70 1.31
C ASP A 147 -26.77 0.52 2.08
N ARG A 148 -26.61 0.51 3.40
CA ARG A 148 -26.97 1.63 4.27
C ARG A 148 -26.14 2.88 3.95
N LEU A 149 -24.81 2.76 3.96
CA LEU A 149 -23.91 3.89 3.69
C LEU A 149 -24.07 4.45 2.27
N TRP A 150 -24.34 3.57 1.28
CA TRP A 150 -24.65 3.99 -0.09
C TRP A 150 -25.94 4.81 -0.16
N SER A 151 -26.97 4.40 0.58
CA SER A 151 -28.21 5.16 0.67
C SER A 151 -28.00 6.52 1.37
N GLU A 152 -27.20 6.55 2.43
CA GLU A 152 -26.87 7.79 3.18
C GLU A 152 -26.06 8.76 2.31
N SER A 153 -25.21 8.27 1.41
CA SER A 153 -24.43 9.10 0.47
C SER A 153 -25.25 9.61 -0.73
N GLY A 154 -26.51 9.23 -0.84
CA GLY A 154 -27.30 9.53 -2.04
C GLY A 154 -26.80 8.85 -3.32
N GLY A 155 -25.93 7.86 -3.21
CA GLY A 155 -25.30 7.17 -4.35
C GLY A 155 -24.07 7.87 -4.91
N GLU A 156 -23.55 8.90 -4.22
CA GLU A 156 -22.35 9.64 -4.61
C GLU A 156 -21.08 8.95 -4.12
N ILE A 157 -20.16 8.61 -5.02
CA ILE A 157 -18.98 7.77 -4.75
C ILE A 157 -18.07 8.40 -3.67
N LEU A 158 -17.80 9.70 -3.73
CA LEU A 158 -16.91 10.37 -2.78
C LEU A 158 -17.50 10.43 -1.39
N ASP A 159 -18.79 10.72 -1.29
CA ASP A 159 -19.52 10.75 -0.01
C ASP A 159 -19.61 9.34 0.58
N TYR A 160 -19.87 8.35 -0.26
CA TYR A 160 -19.85 6.94 0.16
C TYR A 160 -18.47 6.52 0.69
N ALA A 161 -17.41 6.82 -0.04
CA ALA A 161 -16.04 6.48 0.39
C ALA A 161 -15.71 7.15 1.72
N ARG A 162 -16.11 8.42 1.92
CA ARG A 162 -15.93 9.11 3.19
C ARG A 162 -16.76 8.49 4.31
N LEU A 163 -18.00 8.15 4.06
CA LEU A 163 -18.85 7.45 5.04
C LEU A 163 -18.26 6.08 5.42
N CYS A 164 -17.71 5.33 4.47
CA CYS A 164 -17.00 4.08 4.75
C CYS A 164 -15.78 4.30 5.64
N TYR A 165 -14.95 5.30 5.33
CA TYR A 165 -13.78 5.67 6.11
C TYR A 165 -14.14 6.02 7.56
N GLU A 166 -15.12 6.90 7.77
CA GLU A 166 -15.59 7.29 9.10
C GLU A 166 -16.27 6.13 9.84
N TYR A 167 -17.03 5.29 9.11
CA TYR A 167 -17.67 4.10 9.68
C TYR A 167 -16.64 3.13 10.27
N VAL A 168 -15.57 2.82 9.52
CA VAL A 168 -14.53 1.91 10.02
C VAL A 168 -13.84 2.52 11.24
N ALA A 169 -13.48 3.80 11.18
CA ALA A 169 -12.84 4.49 12.30
C ALA A 169 -13.71 4.58 13.57
N ALA A 170 -15.03 4.66 13.40
CA ALA A 170 -15.97 4.78 14.53
C ALA A 170 -16.38 3.44 15.16
N ASN A 171 -16.36 2.34 14.40
CA ASN A 171 -16.96 1.07 14.81
C ASN A 171 -15.94 -0.05 15.07
N PHE A 172 -14.69 0.11 14.69
CA PHE A 172 -13.66 -0.92 14.83
C PHE A 172 -12.46 -0.39 15.63
N LYS A 173 -11.69 -1.33 16.20
CA LYS A 173 -10.53 -1.02 17.04
C LYS A 173 -9.26 -1.57 16.38
N TYR A 174 -8.13 -0.91 16.67
CA TYR A 174 -6.83 -1.50 16.40
C TYR A 174 -6.59 -2.66 17.36
N LEU A 175 -6.38 -3.84 16.82
CA LEU A 175 -6.01 -5.06 17.55
C LEU A 175 -4.75 -5.59 16.88
N TYR A 176 -3.70 -5.78 17.67
CA TYR A 176 -2.48 -6.37 17.13
C TYR A 176 -2.72 -7.83 16.74
N THR A 177 -2.26 -8.22 15.55
CA THR A 177 -2.33 -9.61 15.07
C THR A 177 -0.95 -10.06 14.60
N ASP A 178 -0.56 -11.27 14.94
CA ASP A 178 0.72 -11.85 14.52
C ASP A 178 0.65 -12.51 13.14
N THR A 179 -0.54 -12.64 12.56
CA THR A 179 -0.80 -13.51 11.40
C THR A 179 -1.10 -12.76 10.10
N GLY A 180 -1.00 -11.42 10.09
CA GLY A 180 -1.36 -10.61 8.93
C GLY A 180 -2.88 -10.48 8.72
N ILE A 181 -3.33 -10.37 7.47
CA ILE A 181 -4.75 -10.16 7.16
C ILE A 181 -5.54 -11.44 7.43
N SER A 182 -6.62 -11.29 8.19
CA SER A 182 -7.60 -12.34 8.48
C SER A 182 -8.76 -12.32 7.45
N PRO A 183 -9.50 -13.41 7.33
CA PRO A 183 -10.78 -13.41 6.59
C PRO A 183 -11.72 -12.33 7.12
N ILE A 184 -12.48 -11.69 6.22
CA ILE A 184 -13.34 -10.56 6.60
C ILE A 184 -14.36 -10.92 7.69
N ALA A 185 -14.89 -12.15 7.68
CA ALA A 185 -15.82 -12.61 8.71
C ALA A 185 -15.18 -12.62 10.11
N THR A 186 -13.91 -13.00 10.21
CA THR A 186 -13.13 -12.97 11.46
C THR A 186 -12.92 -11.53 11.93
N ILE A 187 -12.47 -10.63 11.05
CA ILE A 187 -12.24 -9.21 11.39
C ILE A 187 -13.53 -8.56 11.93
N LEU A 188 -14.66 -8.84 11.30
CA LEU A 188 -15.96 -8.32 11.73
C LEU A 188 -16.39 -8.90 13.09
N SER A 189 -16.15 -10.19 13.32
CA SER A 189 -16.46 -10.87 14.57
C SER A 189 -15.62 -10.35 15.73
N ASP A 190 -14.34 -10.09 15.48
CA ASP A 190 -13.38 -9.61 16.49
C ASP A 190 -13.56 -8.10 16.81
N GLY A 191 -14.30 -7.39 15.95
CA GLY A 191 -14.55 -5.96 16.09
C GLY A 191 -13.32 -5.09 15.79
N GLY A 192 -12.39 -5.61 14.97
CA GLY A 192 -11.19 -4.88 14.55
C GLY A 192 -10.06 -5.79 14.09
N GLY A 193 -8.85 -5.23 14.08
CA GLY A 193 -7.62 -5.88 13.69
C GLY A 193 -6.47 -4.89 13.57
N ASP A 194 -5.37 -5.31 12.96
CA ASP A 194 -4.26 -4.43 12.64
C ASP A 194 -4.57 -3.48 11.47
N CYS A 195 -3.57 -2.72 11.03
CA CYS A 195 -3.75 -1.76 9.92
C CYS A 195 -4.25 -2.43 8.63
N GLY A 196 -3.77 -3.64 8.30
CA GLY A 196 -4.20 -4.40 7.14
C GLY A 196 -5.65 -4.89 7.26
N ASN A 197 -6.03 -5.36 8.43
CA ASN A 197 -7.41 -5.80 8.72
C ASN A 197 -8.40 -4.64 8.66
N LEU A 198 -8.03 -3.47 9.20
CA LEU A 198 -8.86 -2.26 9.11
C LEU A 198 -9.00 -1.78 7.65
N ALA A 199 -7.92 -1.80 6.87
CA ALA A 199 -7.95 -1.52 5.44
C ALA A 199 -8.85 -2.51 4.69
N SER A 200 -8.86 -3.80 5.08
CA SER A 200 -9.72 -4.83 4.48
C SER A 200 -11.20 -4.52 4.62
N ILE A 201 -11.65 -3.97 5.77
CA ILE A 201 -13.05 -3.59 5.93
C ILE A 201 -13.42 -2.49 4.93
N PHE A 202 -12.59 -1.46 4.80
CA PHE A 202 -12.80 -0.38 3.83
C PHE A 202 -12.84 -0.92 2.40
N VAL A 203 -11.86 -1.74 2.00
CA VAL A 203 -11.80 -2.35 0.66
C VAL A 203 -13.04 -3.20 0.37
N ASN A 204 -13.49 -4.00 1.33
CA ASN A 204 -14.71 -4.81 1.17
C ASN A 204 -15.95 -3.94 0.94
N LEU A 205 -16.11 -2.85 1.72
CA LEU A 205 -17.24 -1.92 1.55
C LEU A 205 -17.22 -1.27 0.16
N MET A 206 -16.05 -0.80 -0.30
CA MET A 206 -15.90 -0.18 -1.62
C MET A 206 -16.22 -1.18 -2.74
N ARG A 207 -15.64 -2.38 -2.70
CA ARG A 207 -15.87 -3.42 -3.72
C ARG A 207 -17.32 -3.93 -3.72
N ALA A 208 -18.03 -3.88 -2.59
CA ALA A 208 -19.45 -4.22 -2.51
C ALA A 208 -20.32 -3.29 -3.37
N LYS A 209 -19.87 -2.07 -3.64
CA LYS A 209 -20.50 -1.11 -4.59
C LYS A 209 -19.79 -1.04 -5.94
N LYS A 210 -18.95 -2.02 -6.25
CA LYS A 210 -18.19 -2.08 -7.50
C LYS A 210 -17.32 -0.84 -7.73
N ILE A 211 -16.83 -0.25 -6.64
CA ILE A 211 -15.82 0.79 -6.65
C ILE A 211 -14.46 0.10 -6.50
N PRO A 212 -13.55 0.22 -7.49
CA PRO A 212 -12.25 -0.43 -7.39
C PRO A 212 -11.48 0.07 -6.17
N ALA A 213 -11.00 -0.86 -5.35
CA ALA A 213 -10.21 -0.54 -4.16
C ALA A 213 -9.17 -1.65 -3.90
N LYS A 214 -8.05 -1.28 -3.29
CA LYS A 214 -6.93 -2.18 -3.02
C LYS A 214 -6.23 -1.83 -1.73
N HIS A 215 -5.46 -2.79 -1.20
CA HIS A 215 -4.51 -2.56 -0.13
C HIS A 215 -3.21 -1.98 -0.70
N ILE A 216 -2.55 -1.13 0.07
CA ILE A 216 -1.19 -0.67 -0.17
C ILE A 216 -0.34 -1.15 1.00
N VAL A 217 0.61 -2.02 0.71
CA VAL A 217 1.38 -2.74 1.72
C VAL A 217 2.80 -2.22 1.75
N THR A 218 3.24 -1.73 2.91
CA THR A 218 4.51 -1.02 3.03
C THR A 218 5.39 -1.53 4.16
N VAL A 219 6.70 -1.31 3.98
CA VAL A 219 7.70 -1.42 5.03
C VAL A 219 8.40 -0.06 5.16
N ARG A 220 8.47 0.48 6.38
CA ARG A 220 9.23 1.71 6.61
C ARG A 220 10.73 1.44 6.62
N PRO A 221 11.56 2.47 6.39
CA PRO A 221 13.02 2.31 6.41
C PRO A 221 13.60 1.78 7.72
N ASP A 222 12.86 1.88 8.83
CA ASP A 222 13.20 1.32 10.13
C ASP A 222 12.80 -0.16 10.31
N GLY A 223 12.12 -0.73 9.31
CA GLY A 223 11.62 -2.10 9.31
C GLY A 223 10.21 -2.26 9.86
N SER A 224 9.56 -1.20 10.33
CA SER A 224 8.16 -1.27 10.76
C SER A 224 7.20 -1.37 9.57
N HIS A 225 6.05 -1.99 9.76
CA HIS A 225 5.08 -2.26 8.70
C HIS A 225 3.87 -1.34 8.81
N HIS A 226 3.28 -1.04 7.65
CA HIS A 226 2.03 -0.32 7.60
C HIS A 226 1.23 -0.69 6.35
N VAL A 227 -0.10 -0.68 6.48
CA VAL A 227 -1.03 -0.94 5.37
C VAL A 227 -2.13 0.10 5.40
N TRP A 228 -2.44 0.67 4.23
CA TRP A 228 -3.62 1.49 4.02
C TRP A 228 -4.39 1.01 2.80
N ALA A 229 -5.46 1.68 2.43
CA ALA A 229 -6.24 1.37 1.24
C ALA A 229 -6.20 2.53 0.24
N ASP A 230 -6.25 2.18 -1.04
CA ASP A 230 -6.59 3.12 -2.11
C ASP A 230 -7.95 2.76 -2.69
N PHE A 231 -8.73 3.76 -3.12
CA PHE A 231 -9.87 3.57 -4.02
C PHE A 231 -9.66 4.36 -5.31
N TYR A 232 -10.29 3.89 -6.38
CA TYR A 232 -10.07 4.45 -7.72
C TYR A 232 -11.23 5.35 -8.14
N LEU A 233 -10.90 6.49 -8.72
CA LEU A 233 -11.85 7.34 -9.43
C LEU A 233 -11.53 7.34 -10.92
N GLU A 234 -12.52 7.03 -11.75
CA GLU A 234 -12.33 6.98 -13.20
C GLU A 234 -11.79 8.32 -13.73
N ARG A 235 -10.73 8.28 -14.53
CA ARG A 235 -9.93 9.39 -15.06
C ARG A 235 -9.07 10.16 -14.06
N TYR A 236 -9.27 9.99 -12.75
CA TYR A 236 -8.49 10.70 -11.73
C TYR A 236 -7.40 9.81 -11.11
N GLY A 237 -7.65 8.50 -11.06
CA GLY A 237 -6.68 7.56 -10.51
C GLY A 237 -6.97 7.15 -9.06
N TRP A 238 -5.93 6.72 -8.36
CA TRP A 238 -6.00 6.15 -7.02
C TRP A 238 -5.97 7.23 -5.95
N ILE A 239 -6.87 7.11 -4.97
CA ILE A 239 -7.04 8.02 -3.84
C ILE A 239 -6.68 7.27 -2.55
N PRO A 240 -5.65 7.70 -1.79
CA PRO A 240 -5.26 7.03 -0.55
C PRO A 240 -6.25 7.28 0.59
N VAL A 241 -6.49 6.24 1.39
CA VAL A 241 -7.33 6.28 2.59
C VAL A 241 -6.70 5.46 3.70
N ASP A 242 -6.26 6.11 4.76
CA ASP A 242 -5.63 5.45 5.90
C ASP A 242 -6.54 5.49 7.14
N VAL A 243 -7.33 4.45 7.31
CA VAL A 243 -8.24 4.31 8.45
C VAL A 243 -7.48 4.14 9.77
N ASN A 244 -6.35 3.39 9.74
CA ASN A 244 -5.56 3.17 10.94
C ASN A 244 -4.93 4.48 11.44
N ALA A 245 -4.39 5.31 10.54
CA ALA A 245 -3.86 6.62 10.91
C ALA A 245 -4.93 7.51 11.52
N ARG A 246 -6.18 7.44 11.04
CA ARG A 246 -7.34 8.15 11.61
C ARG A 246 -7.66 7.70 13.03
N LEU A 247 -7.53 6.40 13.33
CA LEU A 247 -7.72 5.88 14.70
C LEU A 247 -6.63 6.37 15.65
N VAL A 248 -5.38 6.42 15.21
CA VAL A 248 -4.24 6.86 16.01
C VAL A 248 -4.25 8.39 16.23
N ASP A 249 -4.62 9.15 15.21
CA ASP A 249 -4.76 10.61 15.28
C ASP A 249 -6.15 11.04 14.80
N PRO A 250 -7.13 11.08 15.71
CA PRO A 250 -8.52 11.46 15.38
C PRO A 250 -8.72 12.88 14.86
N ARG A 251 -7.71 13.76 14.99
CA ARG A 251 -7.77 15.13 14.46
C ARG A 251 -7.18 15.26 13.07
N GLY A 252 -6.39 14.28 12.62
CA GLY A 252 -5.80 14.24 11.30
C GLY A 252 -6.82 13.87 10.22
N ASN A 253 -6.60 14.37 9.01
CA ASN A 253 -7.34 13.92 7.83
C ASN A 253 -6.44 13.00 7.01
N TYR A 254 -6.81 11.73 6.93
CA TYR A 254 -6.10 10.68 6.20
C TYR A 254 -6.92 10.12 5.03
N PHE A 255 -7.86 10.93 4.54
CA PHE A 255 -8.65 10.69 3.34
C PHE A 255 -8.12 11.59 2.23
N GLY A 256 -7.49 10.98 1.22
CA GLY A 256 -6.75 11.68 0.17
C GLY A 256 -5.33 12.10 0.57
N TYR A 257 -4.82 11.54 1.66
CA TYR A 257 -3.49 11.88 2.15
C TYR A 257 -2.66 10.64 2.49
N CYS A 258 -1.43 10.62 1.98
CA CYS A 258 -0.39 9.65 2.35
C CYS A 258 0.87 10.40 2.77
N ARG A 259 1.47 10.00 3.90
CA ARG A 259 2.67 10.67 4.46
C ARG A 259 3.92 10.47 3.61
N GLY A 260 4.00 9.43 2.78
CA GLY A 260 5.22 9.08 2.04
C GLY A 260 6.36 8.64 2.95
N ASP A 261 6.05 7.86 4.00
CA ASP A 261 7.01 7.37 4.97
C ASP A 261 7.24 5.85 4.91
N GLY A 262 6.52 5.16 4.03
CA GLY A 262 6.63 3.71 3.79
C GLY A 262 7.01 3.37 2.36
N ILE A 263 7.88 2.38 2.20
CA ILE A 263 8.26 1.79 0.92
C ILE A 263 7.16 0.82 0.52
N ILE A 264 6.46 1.07 -0.58
CA ILE A 264 5.42 0.17 -1.09
C ILE A 264 6.09 -1.05 -1.67
N MET A 265 5.85 -2.20 -1.05
CA MET A 265 6.39 -3.49 -1.45
C MET A 265 5.41 -4.26 -2.32
N SER A 266 4.10 -4.06 -2.10
CA SER A 266 3.06 -4.66 -2.93
C SER A 266 1.74 -3.89 -2.85
N GLU A 267 0.88 -4.17 -3.83
CA GLU A 267 -0.49 -3.63 -3.94
C GLU A 267 -1.50 -4.78 -4.02
N ASP A 268 -2.66 -4.63 -3.35
CA ASP A 268 -3.69 -5.65 -3.17
C ASP A 268 -3.21 -6.82 -2.29
N ILE A 269 -4.01 -7.88 -2.22
CA ILE A 269 -3.77 -9.09 -1.42
C ILE A 269 -4.09 -10.35 -2.21
N CYS A 270 -3.83 -11.50 -1.63
CA CYS A 270 -4.13 -12.82 -2.20
C CYS A 270 -3.42 -13.05 -3.55
N HIS A 271 -2.15 -12.72 -3.60
CA HIS A 271 -1.33 -12.99 -4.78
C HIS A 271 -0.87 -14.45 -4.81
N GLU A 272 -0.93 -15.05 -5.98
CA GLU A 272 -0.36 -16.38 -6.22
C GLU A 272 1.04 -16.21 -6.82
N ALA A 273 2.07 -16.53 -6.06
CA ALA A 273 3.43 -16.60 -6.56
C ALA A 273 3.84 -18.05 -6.83
N GLU A 274 4.60 -18.26 -7.88
CA GLU A 274 5.15 -19.56 -8.21
C GLU A 274 6.49 -19.74 -7.48
N PHE A 275 6.51 -20.61 -6.47
CA PHE A 275 7.75 -20.94 -5.76
C PHE A 275 8.71 -21.78 -6.58
N LEU A 276 8.19 -22.71 -7.35
CA LEU A 276 8.93 -23.57 -8.25
C LEU A 276 8.25 -23.58 -9.61
N PRO A 277 8.98 -23.67 -10.74
CA PRO A 277 8.40 -23.75 -12.06
C PRO A 277 7.36 -24.87 -12.17
N GLY A 278 6.12 -24.50 -12.50
CA GLY A 278 5.00 -25.44 -12.63
C GLY A 278 4.37 -25.90 -11.30
N GLU A 279 4.92 -25.47 -10.14
CA GLU A 279 4.34 -25.75 -8.84
C GLU A 279 3.77 -24.46 -8.26
N LYS A 280 2.46 -24.27 -8.36
CA LYS A 280 1.73 -23.24 -7.64
C LYS A 280 1.29 -23.81 -6.31
N PHE A 281 1.60 -23.14 -5.24
CA PHE A 281 0.98 -23.43 -3.96
C PHE A 281 -0.41 -22.80 -3.95
N GLU A 282 -1.42 -23.58 -3.66
CA GLU A 282 -2.75 -23.08 -3.31
C GLU A 282 -2.75 -22.36 -1.95
N GLY A 283 -1.61 -21.85 -1.54
CA GLY A 283 -1.44 -21.05 -0.35
C GLY A 283 -1.49 -19.60 -0.74
N VAL A 284 -2.55 -18.96 -0.37
CA VAL A 284 -2.80 -17.56 -0.63
C VAL A 284 -1.71 -16.72 0.04
N ILE A 285 -0.88 -16.05 -0.75
CA ILE A 285 0.01 -15.01 -0.24
C ILE A 285 -0.85 -13.79 0.04
N LEU A 286 -1.10 -13.52 1.32
CA LEU A 286 -2.06 -12.51 1.74
C LEU A 286 -1.52 -11.11 1.60
N GLN A 287 -0.32 -10.90 2.12
CA GLN A 287 0.41 -9.63 2.10
C GLN A 287 1.83 -9.90 1.64
N THR A 288 2.28 -9.21 0.63
CA THR A 288 3.61 -9.42 0.05
C THR A 288 4.59 -8.30 0.42
N PHE A 289 4.52 -7.77 1.63
CA PHE A 289 5.55 -6.88 2.17
C PHE A 289 6.68 -7.64 2.87
N TRP A 290 6.47 -8.91 3.08
CA TRP A 290 7.36 -9.79 3.79
C TRP A 290 8.12 -10.66 2.81
N TYR A 291 8.63 -11.76 3.29
CA TYR A 291 9.28 -12.82 2.53
C TYR A 291 8.45 -14.08 2.60
N TRP A 292 8.70 -14.96 1.62
CA TRP A 292 8.14 -16.30 1.60
C TRP A 292 9.22 -17.29 1.32
N TYR A 293 9.17 -18.45 1.95
CA TYR A 293 10.08 -19.56 1.68
C TYR A 293 9.34 -20.88 1.68
N TRP A 294 9.90 -21.79 0.93
CA TRP A 294 9.42 -23.14 0.85
C TRP A 294 10.64 -24.07 0.79
N TYR A 295 10.59 -25.18 1.46
CA TYR A 295 11.63 -26.18 1.44
C TYR A 295 11.05 -27.60 1.51
N ARG A 296 11.83 -28.56 0.97
CA ARG A 296 11.54 -29.98 1.10
C ARG A 296 12.64 -30.64 1.93
N ASN A 297 12.23 -31.38 2.94
CA ASN A 297 13.10 -32.10 3.84
C ASN A 297 12.47 -33.43 4.24
N ALA A 298 13.27 -34.32 4.81
CA ALA A 298 12.79 -35.53 5.48
C ALA A 298 12.41 -35.26 6.95
N SER A 299 13.12 -34.34 7.62
CA SER A 299 12.91 -33.94 9.03
C SER A 299 13.66 -32.64 9.30
N GLY A 300 13.46 -32.07 10.48
CA GLY A 300 14.22 -30.92 11.00
C GLY A 300 13.55 -29.57 10.74
N THR A 301 14.25 -28.50 11.13
CA THR A 301 13.74 -27.11 11.17
C THR A 301 14.62 -26.16 10.36
N VAL A 302 13.99 -25.22 9.66
CA VAL A 302 14.63 -24.06 9.06
C VAL A 302 14.09 -22.81 9.73
N GLU A 303 14.97 -22.00 10.28
CA GLU A 303 14.63 -20.69 10.83
C GLU A 303 14.79 -19.61 9.75
N ALA A 304 13.92 -18.60 9.77
CA ALA A 304 13.95 -17.51 8.83
C ALA A 304 14.03 -16.16 9.56
N GLU A 305 14.96 -15.32 9.12
CA GLU A 305 15.11 -13.96 9.60
C GLU A 305 14.99 -12.98 8.44
N HIS A 306 14.09 -12.00 8.57
CA HIS A 306 13.94 -10.92 7.61
C HIS A 306 14.53 -9.63 8.16
N ALA A 307 15.22 -8.89 7.32
CA ALA A 307 15.76 -7.58 7.65
C ALA A 307 15.61 -6.61 6.47
N LEU A 308 14.90 -5.50 6.70
CA LEU A 308 14.91 -4.34 5.82
C LEU A 308 15.54 -3.17 6.58
N ARG A 309 16.51 -2.50 5.93
CA ARG A 309 17.20 -1.34 6.48
C ARG A 309 17.34 -0.27 5.41
N GLY A 310 16.83 0.91 5.72
CA GLY A 310 16.95 2.09 4.90
C GLY A 310 17.91 3.12 5.53
N ARG A 311 18.97 3.48 4.81
CA ARG A 311 19.83 4.60 5.17
C ARG A 311 19.37 5.83 4.42
N GLN A 312 18.88 6.84 5.13
CA GLN A 312 18.46 8.10 4.53
C GLN A 312 19.62 8.78 3.81
N THR A 313 19.41 9.17 2.57
CA THR A 313 20.39 9.83 1.71
C THR A 313 20.06 11.30 1.48
N ASP A 314 18.77 11.62 1.43
CA ASP A 314 18.29 12.98 1.27
C ASP A 314 16.93 13.18 1.93
N ARG A 315 16.63 14.41 2.33
CA ARG A 315 15.35 14.84 2.84
C ARG A 315 15.06 16.26 2.40
N VAL A 316 14.11 16.42 1.52
CA VAL A 316 13.68 17.72 1.04
C VAL A 316 12.30 18.03 1.58
N SER A 317 12.17 19.12 2.33
CA SER A 317 10.85 19.61 2.74
C SER A 317 10.14 20.20 1.53
N ILE A 318 9.05 19.56 1.10
CA ILE A 318 8.22 20.04 0.00
C ILE A 318 7.01 20.71 0.60
N PRO A 319 6.72 21.97 0.23
CA PRO A 319 5.46 22.59 0.62
C PRO A 319 4.30 21.88 -0.07
N VAL A 320 3.21 21.69 0.66
CA VAL A 320 1.96 21.19 0.08
C VAL A 320 1.44 22.22 -0.92
N ILE A 321 1.32 21.83 -2.19
CA ILE A 321 0.77 22.68 -3.24
C ILE A 321 -0.75 22.71 -3.07
N GLY A 322 -1.32 23.89 -2.81
CA GLY A 322 -2.72 24.05 -2.38
C GLY A 322 -3.76 23.63 -3.39
N GLU A 323 -3.61 23.96 -4.66
CA GLU A 323 -4.55 23.57 -5.71
C GLU A 323 -3.82 23.04 -6.93
N THR A 324 -4.20 21.86 -7.37
CA THR A 324 -3.78 21.27 -8.65
C THR A 324 -5.01 21.12 -9.53
N ARG A 325 -4.96 21.66 -10.74
CA ARG A 325 -6.06 21.57 -11.71
C ARG A 325 -5.58 20.87 -12.98
N TYR A 326 -6.38 19.94 -13.44
CA TYR A 326 -6.15 19.25 -14.70
C TYR A 326 -7.38 19.38 -15.61
N ASP A 327 -7.21 19.94 -16.78
CA ASP A 327 -8.27 20.19 -17.76
C ASP A 327 -8.31 19.17 -18.92
N GLY A 328 -7.55 18.09 -18.81
CA GLY A 328 -7.42 17.07 -19.85
C GLY A 328 -6.30 17.34 -20.86
N ALA A 329 -5.76 18.53 -20.93
CA ALA A 329 -4.68 18.93 -21.84
C ALA A 329 -3.50 19.57 -21.11
N SER A 330 -3.76 20.25 -19.99
CA SER A 330 -2.73 20.93 -19.20
C SER A 330 -2.90 20.65 -17.70
N LEU A 331 -1.76 20.57 -17.01
CA LEU A 331 -1.70 20.48 -15.56
C LEU A 331 -1.28 21.86 -15.03
N SER A 332 -2.09 22.45 -14.18
CA SER A 332 -1.78 23.73 -13.53
C SER A 332 -1.85 23.60 -12.00
N TRP A 333 -1.04 24.37 -11.30
CA TRP A 333 -1.02 24.44 -9.85
C TRP A 333 -0.57 25.83 -9.38
N ASN A 334 -0.88 26.16 -8.15
CA ASN A 334 -0.42 27.41 -7.57
C ASN A 334 1.08 27.37 -7.28
N LEU A 335 1.79 28.43 -7.65
CA LEU A 335 3.21 28.57 -7.36
C LEU A 335 3.42 28.68 -5.85
N PHE A 336 4.38 27.92 -5.33
CA PHE A 336 4.80 28.05 -3.94
C PHE A 336 5.93 29.09 -3.84
N PRO A 337 5.80 30.12 -2.99
CA PRO A 337 6.86 31.09 -2.78
C PRO A 337 8.15 30.44 -2.29
N GLY A 338 9.24 30.64 -3.04
CA GLY A 338 10.54 30.06 -2.72
C GLY A 338 10.84 28.70 -3.36
N ALA A 339 9.90 28.10 -4.09
CA ALA A 339 10.20 26.91 -4.88
C ALA A 339 11.08 27.27 -6.09
N THR A 340 12.18 26.53 -6.25
CA THR A 340 13.12 26.70 -7.39
C THR A 340 12.73 25.84 -8.59
N GLY A 341 11.75 24.94 -8.44
CA GLY A 341 11.25 24.07 -9.48
C GLY A 341 10.10 23.18 -8.97
N TYR A 342 9.42 22.57 -9.93
CA TYR A 342 8.33 21.62 -9.69
C TYR A 342 8.57 20.37 -10.50
N ARG A 343 8.16 19.23 -9.96
CA ARG A 343 8.18 17.95 -10.67
C ARG A 343 6.75 17.46 -10.85
N ALA A 344 6.32 17.30 -12.08
CA ALA A 344 5.08 16.64 -12.43
C ALA A 344 5.40 15.25 -12.99
N LYS A 345 4.72 14.22 -12.48
CA LYS A 345 4.74 12.88 -13.08
C LYS A 345 3.42 12.68 -13.82
N VAL A 346 3.52 12.37 -15.09
CA VAL A 346 2.39 11.98 -15.93
C VAL A 346 2.53 10.49 -16.17
N TYR A 347 1.54 9.73 -15.77
CA TYR A 347 1.46 8.31 -16.04
C TYR A 347 0.56 8.08 -17.26
N GLU A 348 1.07 7.38 -18.28
CA GLU A 348 0.19 6.89 -19.33
C GLU A 348 -0.84 5.94 -18.72
N LYS A 349 -2.12 6.17 -19.04
CA LYS A 349 -3.16 5.20 -18.75
C LYS A 349 -2.79 3.95 -19.54
N ALA A 350 -2.51 2.84 -18.85
CA ALA A 350 -2.33 1.56 -19.52
C ALA A 350 -3.59 1.29 -20.35
N THR A 351 -3.45 1.42 -21.65
CA THR A 351 -4.44 0.92 -22.61
C THR A 351 -4.34 -0.60 -22.50
N GLY A 352 -5.30 -1.22 -21.79
CA GLY A 352 -5.35 -2.65 -21.55
C GLY A 352 -5.39 -3.49 -22.80
#